data_4dbf1286678cf79c9202b97c80b2fe85
#
_entry.id   4dbf1286678cf79c9202b97c80b2fe85
#
_cell.length_a   1.000
_cell.length_b   1.000
_cell.length_c   1.000
_cell.angle_alpha   90.00
_cell.angle_beta   90.00
_cell.angle_gamma   90.00
#
_symmetry.space_group_name_H-M   'P 1'
#
loop_
_entity.id
_entity.type
_entity.pdbx_description
1 polymer ?
#
loop_
_entity_poly.entity_id
_entity_poly.type
_entity_poly.pdbx_seq_one_letter_code
_entity_poly.pdbx_strand_id
1 'polypeptide(L)'
;DIYGGGKSEELFGKVLQKHPELRKEMIIQSKCGIRPGICFDFSKEYILASVDSILSRLQTDYLDILLLHRPDALMDPQEVSEAFDELYQAGKVRYFGVSNQNPGQIELLKKYCKQPIIINQLQFGPAHAQMIDSGIYANMDEGIDHDGDILNYCRLNDITIQPWSTIRSSLSE
;
A
#
# COMPACT_ATOMS: atom_id res chain seq x y z
N ASP A 1 -2.25 -10.06 -0.87
CA ASP A 1 -3.61 -10.60 -0.65
C ASP A 1 -4.22 -11.24 -1.90
N ILE A 2 -4.32 -10.50 -3.02
CA ILE A 2 -5.03 -10.99 -4.24
C ILE A 2 -4.12 -11.69 -5.24
N TYR A 3 -2.80 -11.56 -5.14
CA TYR A 3 -1.87 -12.12 -6.12
C TYR A 3 -1.88 -13.64 -6.12
N GLY A 4 -2.41 -14.19 -7.22
CA GLY A 4 -2.63 -15.63 -7.36
C GLY A 4 -3.61 -16.20 -6.33
N GLY A 5 -4.51 -15.38 -5.75
CA GLY A 5 -5.43 -15.81 -4.70
C GLY A 5 -4.71 -16.24 -3.41
N GLY A 6 -3.63 -15.55 -3.06
CA GLY A 6 -2.80 -15.86 -1.89
C GLY A 6 -1.64 -16.84 -2.16
N LYS A 7 -1.62 -17.49 -3.33
CA LYS A 7 -0.55 -18.47 -3.66
C LYS A 7 0.86 -17.88 -3.68
N SER A 8 0.99 -16.59 -4.02
CA SER A 8 2.29 -15.91 -3.98
C SER A 8 2.85 -15.86 -2.56
N GLU A 9 2.00 -15.57 -1.57
CA GLU A 9 2.38 -15.56 -0.16
C GLU A 9 2.67 -16.98 0.35
N GLU A 10 1.85 -17.98 -0.03
CA GLU A 10 2.09 -19.38 0.34
C GLU A 10 3.42 -19.90 -0.20
N LEU A 11 3.75 -19.57 -1.47
CA LEU A 11 5.01 -19.98 -2.08
C LEU A 11 6.19 -19.35 -1.38
N PHE A 12 6.08 -18.05 -1.05
CA PHE A 12 7.13 -17.35 -0.31
C PHE A 12 7.25 -17.87 1.14
N GLY A 13 6.14 -18.20 1.79
CA GLY A 13 6.12 -18.83 3.11
C GLY A 13 6.88 -20.16 3.15
N LYS A 14 6.77 -20.98 2.09
CA LYS A 14 7.57 -22.22 1.97
C LYS A 14 9.08 -21.96 1.88
N VAL A 15 9.48 -20.82 1.31
CA VAL A 15 10.89 -20.40 1.30
C VAL A 15 11.33 -20.01 2.71
N LEU A 16 10.55 -19.19 3.41
CA LEU A 16 10.84 -18.79 4.78
C LEU A 16 10.88 -19.98 5.76
N GLN A 17 10.01 -20.97 5.54
CA GLN A 17 10.03 -22.20 6.34
C GLN A 17 11.35 -22.98 6.18
N LYS A 18 11.89 -23.02 4.96
CA LYS A 18 13.16 -23.70 4.67
C LYS A 18 14.38 -22.88 5.09
N HIS A 19 14.25 -21.56 5.09
CA HIS A 19 15.31 -20.60 5.33
C HIS A 19 14.85 -19.52 6.33
N PRO A 20 14.59 -19.87 7.58
CA PRO A 20 14.03 -18.93 8.56
C PRO A 20 14.99 -17.76 8.88
N GLU A 21 16.28 -17.93 8.65
CA GLU A 21 17.28 -16.86 8.78
C GLU A 21 17.01 -15.68 7.88
N LEU A 22 16.48 -15.90 6.66
CA LEU A 22 16.16 -14.85 5.69
C LEU A 22 15.12 -13.85 6.20
N ARG A 23 14.22 -14.28 7.11
CA ARG A 23 13.17 -13.40 7.63
C ARG A 23 13.72 -12.11 8.23
N LYS A 24 14.86 -12.17 8.89
CA LYS A 24 15.50 -10.99 9.52
C LYS A 24 16.29 -10.13 8.57
N GLU A 25 16.64 -10.67 7.41
CA GLU A 25 17.40 -9.97 6.36
C GLU A 25 16.51 -9.30 5.32
N MET A 26 15.19 -9.55 5.37
CA MET A 26 14.22 -9.06 4.39
C MET A 26 13.22 -8.11 4.99
N ILE A 27 12.85 -7.09 4.22
CA ILE A 27 11.66 -6.27 4.44
C ILE A 27 10.51 -6.92 3.69
N ILE A 28 9.56 -7.49 4.43
CA ILE A 28 8.38 -8.14 3.84
C ILE A 28 7.20 -7.18 3.90
N GLN A 29 6.66 -6.90 2.71
CA GLN A 29 5.50 -6.05 2.51
C GLN A 29 4.34 -6.85 1.92
N SER A 30 3.15 -6.66 2.45
CA SER A 30 1.92 -7.15 1.84
C SER A 30 0.82 -6.09 1.85
N LYS A 31 -0.34 -6.45 1.34
CA LYS A 31 -1.47 -5.52 1.16
C LYS A 31 -2.77 -6.15 1.63
N CYS A 32 -3.75 -5.30 1.99
CA CYS A 32 -5.10 -5.73 2.32
C CYS A 32 -6.16 -4.78 1.74
N GLY A 33 -7.43 -5.14 1.91
CA GLY A 33 -8.55 -4.26 1.60
C GLY A 33 -9.26 -4.56 0.28
N ILE A 34 -8.93 -5.65 -0.42
CA ILE A 34 -9.67 -6.09 -1.60
C ILE A 34 -10.39 -7.40 -1.31
N ARG A 35 -11.72 -7.41 -1.41
CA ARG A 35 -12.54 -8.62 -1.53
C ARG A 35 -12.76 -8.91 -3.02
N PRO A 36 -12.04 -9.86 -3.61
CA PRO A 36 -12.07 -10.09 -5.06
C PRO A 36 -13.49 -10.30 -5.59
N GLY A 37 -13.88 -9.51 -6.60
CA GLY A 37 -15.21 -9.61 -7.23
C GLY A 37 -16.37 -9.06 -6.39
N ILE A 38 -16.11 -8.46 -5.23
CA ILE A 38 -17.14 -7.96 -4.31
C ILE A 38 -16.98 -6.46 -4.08
N CYS A 39 -15.94 -6.03 -3.34
CA CYS A 39 -15.76 -4.62 -2.97
C CYS A 39 -14.34 -4.35 -2.46
N PHE A 40 -14.04 -3.08 -2.20
CA PHE A 40 -12.98 -2.70 -1.28
C PHE A 40 -13.55 -2.72 0.14
N ASP A 41 -12.77 -3.19 1.11
CA ASP A 41 -13.21 -3.31 2.48
C ASP A 41 -12.05 -2.97 3.43
N PHE A 42 -12.16 -1.82 4.08
CA PHE A 42 -11.21 -1.33 5.07
C PHE A 42 -11.82 -1.26 6.47
N SER A 43 -12.85 -2.06 6.72
CA SER A 43 -13.33 -2.25 8.09
C SER A 43 -12.23 -2.83 8.98
N LYS A 44 -12.25 -2.47 10.24
CA LYS A 44 -11.29 -2.98 11.23
C LYS A 44 -11.23 -4.50 11.21
N GLU A 45 -12.38 -5.14 11.24
CA GLU A 45 -12.48 -6.61 11.25
C GLU A 45 -11.79 -7.23 10.02
N TYR A 46 -12.04 -6.67 8.82
CA TYR A 46 -11.47 -7.22 7.60
C TYR A 46 -9.96 -6.99 7.51
N ILE A 47 -9.46 -5.85 7.95
CA ILE A 47 -8.01 -5.58 7.99
C ILE A 47 -7.31 -6.57 8.91
N LEU A 48 -7.82 -6.78 10.13
CA LEU A 48 -7.25 -7.71 11.10
C LEU A 48 -7.24 -9.15 10.57
N ALA A 49 -8.37 -9.63 10.07
CA ALA A 49 -8.51 -10.97 9.49
C ALA A 49 -7.59 -11.16 8.26
N SER A 50 -7.44 -10.12 7.43
CA SER A 50 -6.54 -10.15 6.28
C SER A 50 -5.09 -10.32 6.71
N VAL A 51 -4.63 -9.59 7.72
CA VAL A 51 -3.26 -9.69 8.23
C VAL A 51 -3.01 -11.08 8.83
N ASP A 52 -3.93 -11.62 9.62
CA ASP A 52 -3.79 -12.95 10.18
C ASP A 52 -3.67 -14.02 9.08
N SER A 53 -4.47 -13.90 8.03
CA SER A 53 -4.39 -14.77 6.85
C SER A 53 -3.08 -14.64 6.09
N ILE A 54 -2.57 -13.40 5.92
CA ILE A 54 -1.28 -13.13 5.27
C ILE A 54 -0.13 -13.74 6.08
N LEU A 55 -0.09 -13.52 7.39
CA LEU A 55 0.93 -14.06 8.28
C LEU A 55 0.95 -15.59 8.27
N SER A 56 -0.24 -16.21 8.28
CA SER A 56 -0.40 -17.66 8.17
C SER A 56 0.16 -18.20 6.85
N ARG A 57 -0.13 -17.55 5.70
CA ARG A 57 0.39 -17.98 4.38
C ARG A 57 1.90 -17.76 4.28
N LEU A 58 2.40 -16.64 4.77
CA LEU A 58 3.82 -16.31 4.78
C LEU A 58 4.63 -17.10 5.83
N GLN A 59 3.96 -17.77 6.79
CA GLN A 59 4.58 -18.49 7.89
C GLN A 59 5.58 -17.62 8.68
N THR A 60 5.13 -16.41 9.03
CA THR A 60 5.89 -15.45 9.82
C THR A 60 4.97 -14.77 10.83
N ASP A 61 5.54 -14.27 11.91
CA ASP A 61 4.78 -13.63 13.00
C ASP A 61 4.50 -12.14 12.74
N TYR A 62 5.18 -11.53 11.77
CA TYR A 62 5.02 -10.11 11.50
C TYR A 62 5.28 -9.75 10.04
N LEU A 63 4.69 -8.63 9.62
CA LEU A 63 5.04 -7.88 8.42
C LEU A 63 5.89 -6.67 8.80
N ASP A 64 6.83 -6.33 7.94
CA ASP A 64 7.51 -5.03 8.07
C ASP A 64 6.60 -3.90 7.61
N ILE A 65 5.84 -4.10 6.52
CA ILE A 65 4.97 -3.08 5.95
C ILE A 65 3.63 -3.68 5.52
N LEU A 66 2.54 -3.02 5.89
CA LEU A 66 1.19 -3.29 5.39
C LEU A 66 0.70 -2.09 4.58
N LEU A 67 0.20 -2.33 3.36
CA LEU A 67 -0.43 -1.29 2.55
C LEU A 67 -1.95 -1.50 2.45
N LEU A 68 -2.72 -0.40 2.49
CA LEU A 68 -4.07 -0.39 1.97
C LEU A 68 -4.01 -0.45 0.44
N HIS A 69 -4.54 -1.53 -0.17
CA HIS A 69 -4.21 -1.90 -1.56
C HIS A 69 -4.81 -0.98 -2.62
N ARG A 70 -5.96 -0.40 -2.36
CA ARG A 70 -6.67 0.51 -3.26
C ARG A 70 -7.30 1.64 -2.46
N PRO A 71 -7.54 2.80 -3.08
CA PRO A 71 -8.35 3.83 -2.43
C PRO A 71 -9.81 3.38 -2.35
N ASP A 72 -10.41 3.60 -1.19
CA ASP A 72 -11.85 3.58 -1.00
C ASP A 72 -12.27 4.96 -0.49
N ALA A 73 -13.05 5.68 -1.29
CA ALA A 73 -13.48 7.03 -0.96
C ALA A 73 -14.49 7.06 0.21
N LEU A 74 -15.07 5.93 0.56
CA LEU A 74 -16.08 5.80 1.61
C LEU A 74 -15.56 5.03 2.85
N MET A 75 -14.27 4.72 2.91
CA MET A 75 -13.69 4.06 4.10
C MET A 75 -13.92 4.90 5.35
N ASP A 76 -14.18 4.24 6.48
CA ASP A 76 -14.13 4.89 7.78
C ASP A 76 -12.66 4.97 8.26
N PRO A 77 -12.06 6.16 8.34
CA PRO A 77 -10.66 6.29 8.75
C PRO A 77 -10.46 5.95 10.23
N GLN A 78 -11.51 5.98 11.06
CA GLN A 78 -11.42 5.57 12.45
C GLN A 78 -11.24 4.06 12.57
N GLU A 79 -11.99 3.26 11.81
CA GLU A 79 -11.83 1.81 11.78
C GLU A 79 -10.43 1.40 11.32
N VAL A 80 -9.91 2.08 10.30
CA VAL A 80 -8.52 1.87 9.83
C VAL A 80 -7.52 2.18 10.94
N SER A 81 -7.70 3.32 11.63
CA SER A 81 -6.83 3.73 12.74
C SER A 81 -6.82 2.70 13.87
N GLU A 82 -7.99 2.21 14.26
CA GLU A 82 -8.11 1.18 15.30
C GLU A 82 -7.43 -0.13 14.89
N ALA A 83 -7.59 -0.55 13.62
CA ALA A 83 -6.91 -1.74 13.10
C ALA A 83 -5.39 -1.57 13.11
N PHE A 84 -4.89 -0.42 12.67
CA PHE A 84 -3.45 -0.12 12.66
C PHE A 84 -2.87 -0.11 14.07
N ASP A 85 -3.56 0.54 15.03
CA ASP A 85 -3.15 0.54 16.41
C ASP A 85 -3.04 -0.89 16.98
N GLU A 86 -4.06 -1.73 16.77
CA GLU A 86 -4.09 -3.10 17.26
C GLU A 86 -2.97 -3.95 16.64
N LEU A 87 -2.78 -3.86 15.33
CA LEU A 87 -1.71 -4.58 14.62
C LEU A 87 -0.32 -4.16 15.07
N TYR A 88 -0.12 -2.86 15.30
CA TYR A 88 1.14 -2.32 15.78
C TYR A 88 1.44 -2.75 17.22
N GLN A 89 0.46 -2.65 18.13
CA GLN A 89 0.61 -3.05 19.53
C GLN A 89 0.83 -4.56 19.67
N ALA A 90 0.18 -5.37 18.81
CA ALA A 90 0.39 -6.80 18.76
C ALA A 90 1.75 -7.20 18.13
N GLY A 91 2.52 -6.26 17.60
CA GLY A 91 3.78 -6.52 16.90
C GLY A 91 3.62 -7.23 15.54
N LYS A 92 2.39 -7.32 15.03
CA LYS A 92 2.11 -8.00 13.75
C LYS A 92 2.48 -7.16 12.53
N VAL A 93 2.47 -5.83 12.64
CA VAL A 93 2.87 -4.91 11.57
C VAL A 93 3.71 -3.78 12.15
N ARG A 94 4.84 -3.47 11.50
CA ARG A 94 5.79 -2.43 11.96
C ARG A 94 5.49 -1.06 11.37
N TYR A 95 5.17 -1.02 10.07
CA TYR A 95 4.94 0.21 9.32
C TYR A 95 3.72 0.09 8.42
N PHE A 96 3.12 1.23 8.11
CA PHE A 96 1.91 1.29 7.31
C PHE A 96 2.09 2.21 6.11
N GLY A 97 1.35 1.91 5.06
CA GLY A 97 1.33 2.71 3.85
C GLY A 97 0.04 2.50 3.06
N VAL A 98 0.01 3.10 1.91
CA VAL A 98 -1.15 3.09 1.02
C VAL A 98 -0.74 2.78 -0.42
N SER A 99 -1.71 2.55 -1.28
CA SER A 99 -1.48 2.39 -2.71
C SER A 99 -2.55 3.17 -3.48
N ASN A 100 -2.09 3.97 -4.45
CA ASN A 100 -2.90 4.79 -5.34
C ASN A 100 -3.79 5.83 -4.62
N GLN A 101 -3.40 6.30 -3.45
CA GLN A 101 -4.13 7.34 -2.74
C GLN A 101 -3.60 8.73 -3.09
N ASN A 102 -4.52 9.69 -3.20
CA ASN A 102 -4.21 11.11 -3.40
C ASN A 102 -3.89 11.81 -2.05
N PRO A 103 -3.37 13.05 -2.07
CA PRO A 103 -3.02 13.79 -0.86
C PRO A 103 -4.16 13.90 0.15
N GLY A 104 -5.39 14.21 -0.30
CA GLY A 104 -6.55 14.36 0.58
C GLY A 104 -6.91 13.07 1.33
N GLN A 105 -6.80 11.92 0.66
CA GLN A 105 -7.04 10.62 1.28
C GLN A 105 -5.96 10.27 2.31
N ILE A 106 -4.71 10.60 2.03
CA ILE A 106 -3.61 10.38 2.98
C ILE A 106 -3.75 11.31 4.20
N GLU A 107 -4.08 12.58 4.00
CA GLU A 107 -4.33 13.53 5.11
C GLU A 107 -5.51 13.09 5.97
N LEU A 108 -6.56 12.51 5.36
CA LEU A 108 -7.67 11.95 6.12
C LEU A 108 -7.20 10.81 7.04
N LEU A 109 -6.38 9.90 6.54
CA LEU A 109 -5.80 8.83 7.37
C LEU A 109 -4.88 9.39 8.46
N LYS A 110 -3.98 10.31 8.12
CA LYS A 110 -3.05 10.95 9.09
C LYS A 110 -3.77 11.66 10.23
N LYS A 111 -4.96 12.18 9.97
CA LYS A 111 -5.78 12.85 11.02
C LYS A 111 -6.23 11.85 12.11
N TYR A 112 -6.45 10.59 11.77
CA TYR A 112 -6.99 9.58 12.68
C TYR A 112 -5.93 8.59 13.15
N CYS A 113 -5.01 8.18 12.27
CA CYS A 113 -3.99 7.19 12.58
C CYS A 113 -2.82 7.81 13.37
N LYS A 114 -2.37 7.11 14.41
CA LYS A 114 -1.17 7.48 15.18
C LYS A 114 0.10 7.05 14.45
N GLN A 115 0.03 5.96 13.70
CA GLN A 115 1.14 5.44 12.93
C GLN A 115 1.33 6.27 11.66
N PRO A 116 2.57 6.64 11.31
CA PRO A 116 2.84 7.36 10.08
C PRO A 116 2.54 6.51 8.84
N ILE A 117 2.04 7.14 7.81
CA ILE A 117 1.97 6.56 6.46
C ILE A 117 3.31 6.84 5.79
N ILE A 118 4.12 5.80 5.57
CA ILE A 118 5.50 5.95 5.09
C ILE A 118 5.70 5.62 3.62
N ILE A 119 4.72 4.99 2.98
CA ILE A 119 4.77 4.57 1.57
C ILE A 119 3.44 4.89 0.89
N ASN A 120 3.52 5.40 -0.34
CA ASN A 120 2.44 5.37 -1.29
C ASN A 120 2.90 4.61 -2.55
N GLN A 121 2.28 3.46 -2.82
CA GLN A 121 2.60 2.66 -4.00
C GLN A 121 1.79 3.14 -5.20
N LEU A 122 2.45 3.73 -6.19
CA LEU A 122 1.82 4.40 -7.34
C LEU A 122 2.22 3.75 -8.66
N GLN A 123 1.34 3.83 -9.67
CA GLN A 123 1.75 3.52 -11.04
C GLN A 123 2.74 4.59 -11.49
N PHE A 124 3.94 4.14 -11.85
CA PHE A 124 4.97 5.05 -12.33
C PHE A 124 6.02 4.31 -13.15
N GLY A 125 6.35 4.86 -14.30
CA GLY A 125 7.38 4.35 -15.20
C GLY A 125 7.47 5.19 -16.47
N PRO A 126 8.38 4.88 -17.40
CA PRO A 126 8.57 5.68 -18.62
C PRO A 126 7.32 5.87 -19.47
N ALA A 127 6.39 4.91 -19.45
CA ALA A 127 5.13 4.97 -20.16
C ALA A 127 3.95 5.52 -19.32
N HIS A 128 4.19 5.93 -18.07
CA HIS A 128 3.19 6.46 -17.14
C HIS A 128 3.85 7.45 -16.18
N ALA A 129 4.03 8.69 -16.64
CA ALA A 129 4.81 9.71 -15.93
C ALA A 129 4.00 10.98 -15.60
N GLN A 130 2.67 10.92 -15.62
CA GLN A 130 1.79 12.08 -15.48
C GLN A 130 2.04 12.90 -14.22
N MET A 131 2.44 12.27 -13.11
CA MET A 131 2.80 13.00 -11.89
C MET A 131 4.05 13.89 -12.04
N ILE A 132 4.91 13.63 -13.05
CA ILE A 132 6.05 14.49 -13.39
C ILE A 132 5.61 15.54 -14.41
N ASP A 133 4.85 15.12 -15.43
CA ASP A 133 4.43 15.97 -16.53
C ASP A 133 3.62 17.17 -16.03
N SER A 134 2.70 16.96 -15.09
CA SER A 134 1.91 18.03 -14.46
C SER A 134 2.79 19.11 -13.83
N GLY A 135 3.91 18.73 -13.20
CA GLY A 135 4.85 19.68 -12.60
C GLY A 135 5.72 20.43 -13.62
N ILE A 136 6.00 19.82 -14.78
CA ILE A 136 6.77 20.47 -15.85
C ILE A 136 5.94 21.56 -16.55
N TYR A 137 4.65 21.29 -16.73
CA TYR A 137 3.71 22.19 -17.42
C TYR A 137 2.94 23.12 -16.47
N ALA A 138 3.45 23.37 -15.27
CA ALA A 138 2.80 24.25 -14.30
C ALA A 138 2.46 25.61 -14.91
N ASN A 139 1.21 26.05 -14.73
CA ASN A 139 0.65 27.29 -15.31
C ASN A 139 0.63 27.33 -16.85
N MET A 140 0.55 26.17 -17.51
CA MET A 140 0.37 26.00 -18.95
C MET A 140 -0.89 25.18 -19.21
N ASP A 141 -1.47 25.27 -20.41
CA ASP A 141 -2.73 24.58 -20.75
C ASP A 141 -2.61 23.04 -20.67
N GLU A 142 -1.40 22.50 -20.87
CA GLU A 142 -1.10 21.09 -20.77
C GLU A 142 -0.92 20.60 -19.33
N GLY A 143 -0.81 21.51 -18.37
CA GLY A 143 -0.57 21.23 -16.96
C GLY A 143 -1.82 20.76 -16.22
N ILE A 144 -2.36 19.60 -16.62
CA ILE A 144 -3.52 19.01 -15.96
C ILE A 144 -3.04 18.16 -14.79
N ASP A 145 -3.35 18.62 -13.58
CA ASP A 145 -3.14 17.84 -12.37
C ASP A 145 -4.31 16.86 -12.15
N HIS A 146 -4.02 15.57 -12.21
CA HIS A 146 -5.00 14.49 -12.02
C HIS A 146 -4.97 13.88 -10.62
N ASP A 147 -3.96 14.17 -9.82
CA ASP A 147 -3.67 13.42 -8.59
C ASP A 147 -3.43 14.31 -7.34
N GLY A 148 -3.57 15.63 -7.48
CA GLY A 148 -3.41 16.58 -6.37
C GLY A 148 -1.95 16.82 -6.00
N ASP A 149 -1.07 16.85 -7.00
CA ASP A 149 0.38 17.04 -6.83
C ASP A 149 1.01 15.99 -5.91
N ILE A 150 0.62 14.73 -6.12
CA ILE A 150 1.02 13.61 -5.26
C ILE A 150 2.55 13.46 -5.15
N LEU A 151 3.28 13.80 -6.21
CA LEU A 151 4.73 13.74 -6.21
C LEU A 151 5.33 14.66 -5.14
N ASN A 152 4.96 15.95 -5.18
CA ASN A 152 5.48 16.92 -4.21
C ASN A 152 4.88 16.72 -2.81
N TYR A 153 3.62 16.31 -2.73
CA TYR A 153 3.00 15.97 -1.46
C TYR A 153 3.77 14.85 -0.75
N CYS A 154 4.10 13.77 -1.43
CA CYS A 154 4.89 12.67 -0.86
C CYS A 154 6.28 13.15 -0.42
N ARG A 155 6.95 13.98 -1.22
CA ARG A 155 8.27 14.55 -0.88
C ARG A 155 8.24 15.47 0.34
N LEU A 156 7.20 16.29 0.47
CA LEU A 156 7.02 17.20 1.61
C LEU A 156 6.71 16.46 2.91
N ASN A 157 6.13 15.28 2.83
CA ASN A 157 5.69 14.50 3.97
C ASN A 157 6.58 13.28 4.26
N ASP A 158 7.75 13.18 3.64
CA ASP A 158 8.68 12.05 3.77
C ASP A 158 8.04 10.67 3.47
N ILE A 159 7.08 10.66 2.54
CA ILE A 159 6.41 9.45 2.07
C ILE A 159 7.18 8.90 0.86
N THR A 160 7.65 7.68 0.96
CA THR A 160 8.34 7.01 -0.14
C THR A 160 7.35 6.63 -1.25
N ILE A 161 7.58 7.11 -2.46
CA ILE A 161 6.87 6.63 -3.64
C ILE A 161 7.48 5.30 -4.07
N GLN A 162 6.65 4.24 -4.08
CA GLN A 162 7.05 2.92 -4.52
C GLN A 162 6.38 2.62 -5.87
N PRO A 163 7.12 2.63 -6.99
CA PRO A 163 6.53 2.41 -8.31
C PRO A 163 6.00 0.98 -8.49
N TRP A 164 4.84 0.85 -9.16
CA TRP A 164 4.40 -0.43 -9.70
C TRP A 164 4.24 -0.35 -11.23
N SER A 165 4.36 -1.48 -11.93
CA SER A 165 4.37 -1.58 -13.41
C SER A 165 5.41 -0.70 -14.11
N THR A 166 6.60 -0.60 -13.52
CA THR A 166 7.67 0.30 -13.97
C THR A 166 8.17 0.05 -15.40
N ILE A 167 8.10 -1.20 -15.87
CA ILE A 167 8.58 -1.60 -17.21
C ILE A 167 7.42 -2.00 -18.14
N ARG A 168 6.17 -1.75 -17.74
CA ARG A 168 5.03 -2.02 -18.61
C ARG A 168 5.07 -1.04 -19.78
N SER A 169 5.44 -1.52 -20.96
CA SER A 169 5.34 -0.74 -22.18
C SER A 169 3.87 -0.63 -22.60
N SER A 170 3.53 0.49 -23.25
CA SER A 170 2.24 0.69 -23.93
C SER A 170 2.07 -0.21 -25.17
N LEU A 171 2.93 -1.20 -25.35
CA LEU A 171 3.00 -2.09 -26.50
C LEU A 171 2.15 -3.35 -26.36
N SER A 172 1.15 -3.36 -25.48
CA SER A 172 0.12 -4.40 -25.48
C SER A 172 -1.20 -3.78 -25.89
N GLU A 173 -1.38 -3.52 -27.15
CA GLU A 173 -2.68 -3.63 -27.80
C GLU A 173 -3.01 -5.10 -28.05
#